data_04fb72a8be26d33919637779972a6128
#
_entry.id   04fb72a8be26d33919637779972a6128
#
_cell.length_a   1.000
_cell.length_b   1.000
_cell.length_c   1.000
_cell.angle_alpha   90.00
_cell.angle_beta   90.00
_cell.angle_gamma   90.00
#
_symmetry.space_group_name_H-M   'P 1'
#
loop_
_entity.id
_entity.type
_entity.pdbx_description
1 polymer ?
#
loop_
_entity_poly.entity_id
_entity_poly.type
_entity_poly.pdbx_seq_one_letter_code
_entity_poly.pdbx_strand_id
1 'polypeptide(L)'
;MPTAPACLRRSVYAKLRACFFCQWYMLVAQHTVYFPDAFLTQMREAMPSTLSFDDFLAACQRPLRRSIRVNTLKISVADFLQLTAPYGWTLTPIPWCEEGFWIERDNEDALPLGSTAEHLSGLFYIQEASSMLPVAALFADGNAPQRVMDVAAAPGSKTTQISARMNNEGAILANEFSASRVKVLHANISRCGISNVALTHFDGRVFGAAVPEMFDAILLDAPCSGEGVVRKDPDALKKLVTRKQSGNRSYTTGAYRQRLSCITS
;
A
#
# COMPACT_ATOMS: atom_id res chain seq x y z
N MET A 1 20.84 -36.56 44.76
CA MET A 1 20.13 -35.37 44.20
C MET A 1 19.01 -35.90 43.31
N PRO A 2 17.74 -35.63 43.60
CA PRO A 2 16.61 -36.22 42.85
C PRO A 2 16.30 -35.40 41.58
N THR A 3 16.14 -36.11 40.49
CA THR A 3 15.73 -35.62 39.18
C THR A 3 14.26 -35.24 39.18
N ALA A 4 13.93 -34.03 38.77
CA ALA A 4 12.58 -33.51 38.68
C ALA A 4 11.74 -34.31 37.65
N PRO A 5 10.44 -34.56 37.93
CA PRO A 5 9.62 -35.46 37.14
C PRO A 5 9.19 -34.82 35.78
N ALA A 6 9.23 -35.63 34.74
CA ALA A 6 8.87 -35.31 33.34
C ALA A 6 7.41 -34.80 33.12
N CYS A 7 6.57 -34.82 34.15
CA CYS A 7 5.15 -34.43 34.10
C CYS A 7 4.93 -32.91 34.04
N LEU A 8 5.88 -32.08 34.51
CA LEU A 8 5.74 -30.61 34.51
C LEU A 8 5.98 -29.97 33.14
N ARG A 9 6.75 -30.60 32.28
CA ARG A 9 7.03 -30.06 30.93
C ARG A 9 5.83 -30.15 29.97
N ARG A 10 5.00 -31.18 30.05
CA ARG A 10 3.79 -31.34 29.21
C ARG A 10 2.69 -30.32 29.52
N SER A 11 2.55 -29.89 30.76
CA SER A 11 1.52 -28.93 31.17
C SER A 11 1.82 -27.50 30.67
N VAL A 12 3.10 -27.09 30.61
CA VAL A 12 3.50 -25.76 30.14
C VAL A 12 3.32 -25.65 28.63
N TYR A 13 3.71 -26.68 27.86
CA TYR A 13 3.50 -26.72 26.41
C TYR A 13 2.02 -26.78 26.00
N ALA A 14 1.18 -27.46 26.76
CA ALA A 14 -0.26 -27.51 26.50
C ALA A 14 -0.93 -26.14 26.81
N LYS A 15 -0.49 -25.44 27.85
CA LYS A 15 -0.98 -24.09 28.18
C LYS A 15 -0.49 -23.04 27.17
N LEU A 16 0.74 -23.17 26.65
CA LEU A 16 1.26 -22.30 25.60
C LEU A 16 0.50 -22.53 24.25
N ARG A 17 0.21 -23.76 23.87
CA ARG A 17 -0.62 -24.05 22.68
C ARG A 17 -2.05 -23.52 22.82
N ALA A 18 -2.67 -23.65 23.98
CA ALA A 18 -3.99 -23.09 24.24
C ALA A 18 -3.97 -21.54 24.20
N CYS A 19 -2.90 -20.91 24.67
CA CYS A 19 -2.73 -19.47 24.61
C CYS A 19 -2.49 -18.97 23.17
N PHE A 20 -1.67 -19.67 22.36
CA PHE A 20 -1.49 -19.36 20.95
C PHE A 20 -2.77 -19.55 20.12
N PHE A 21 -3.54 -20.62 20.38
CA PHE A 21 -4.82 -20.85 19.69
C PHE A 21 -5.88 -19.83 20.12
N CYS A 22 -5.91 -19.42 21.39
CA CYS A 22 -6.81 -18.39 21.92
C CYS A 22 -6.42 -17.01 21.37
N GLN A 23 -5.14 -16.71 21.25
CA GLN A 23 -4.63 -15.44 20.72
C GLN A 23 -4.85 -15.36 19.19
N TRP A 24 -4.69 -16.47 18.48
CA TRP A 24 -5.03 -16.57 17.05
C TRP A 24 -6.54 -16.45 16.83
N TYR A 25 -7.37 -17.06 17.68
CA TYR A 25 -8.84 -16.97 17.62
C TYR A 25 -9.33 -15.55 17.98
N MET A 26 -8.67 -14.88 18.92
CA MET A 26 -8.96 -13.48 19.28
C MET A 26 -8.54 -12.51 18.14
N LEU A 27 -7.42 -12.75 17.46
CA LEU A 27 -7.01 -11.96 16.28
C LEU A 27 -7.97 -12.16 15.10
N VAL A 28 -8.44 -13.37 14.86
CA VAL A 28 -9.43 -13.67 13.80
C VAL A 28 -10.81 -13.12 14.17
N ALA A 29 -11.18 -13.14 15.45
CA ALA A 29 -12.44 -12.58 15.93
C ALA A 29 -12.52 -11.04 15.84
N GLN A 30 -11.39 -10.33 15.75
CA GLN A 30 -11.36 -8.86 15.63
C GLN A 30 -11.49 -8.35 14.19
N HIS A 31 -11.46 -9.20 13.17
CA HIS A 31 -11.51 -8.79 11.76
C HIS A 31 -12.88 -9.05 11.13
N THR A 32 -13.96 -8.86 11.89
CA THR A 32 -15.32 -8.97 11.34
C THR A 32 -15.68 -7.69 10.60
N VAL A 33 -15.65 -7.74 9.28
CA VAL A 33 -16.06 -6.62 8.41
C VAL A 33 -17.58 -6.52 8.40
N TYR A 34 -18.10 -5.33 8.66
CA TYR A 34 -19.50 -5.03 8.48
C TYR A 34 -19.79 -4.63 7.04
N PHE A 35 -20.72 -5.30 6.40
CA PHE A 35 -21.16 -5.02 5.03
C PHE A 35 -22.56 -4.40 5.03
N PRO A 36 -22.71 -3.09 4.70
CA PRO A 36 -24.02 -2.48 4.51
C PRO A 36 -24.75 -3.08 3.31
N ASP A 37 -26.10 -3.21 3.39
CA ASP A 37 -26.92 -3.77 2.29
C ASP A 37 -26.72 -3.03 0.96
N ALA A 38 -26.60 -1.69 1.01
CA ALA A 38 -26.32 -0.86 -0.17
C ALA A 38 -24.98 -1.22 -0.83
N PHE A 39 -23.95 -1.55 -0.05
CA PHE A 39 -22.66 -2.01 -0.56
C PHE A 39 -22.81 -3.40 -1.21
N LEU A 40 -23.48 -4.33 -0.53
CA LEU A 40 -23.71 -5.68 -1.07
C LEU A 40 -24.46 -5.66 -2.40
N THR A 41 -25.51 -4.83 -2.51
CA THR A 41 -26.27 -4.66 -3.75
C THR A 41 -25.39 -4.10 -4.87
N GLN A 42 -24.69 -3.00 -4.61
CA GLN A 42 -23.78 -2.36 -5.59
C GLN A 42 -22.68 -3.32 -6.07
N MET A 43 -22.08 -4.10 -5.16
CA MET A 43 -21.03 -5.05 -5.53
C MET A 43 -21.56 -6.21 -6.36
N ARG A 44 -22.77 -6.70 -6.07
CA ARG A 44 -23.40 -7.75 -6.89
C ARG A 44 -23.70 -7.27 -8.31
N GLU A 45 -24.17 -6.04 -8.46
CA GLU A 45 -24.43 -5.44 -9.77
C GLU A 45 -23.16 -5.17 -10.58
N ALA A 46 -22.07 -4.78 -9.90
CA ALA A 46 -20.81 -4.45 -10.55
C ALA A 46 -19.92 -5.67 -10.87
N MET A 47 -20.18 -6.79 -10.22
CA MET A 47 -19.29 -7.95 -10.30
C MET A 47 -19.55 -8.76 -11.58
N PRO A 48 -18.49 -9.17 -12.32
CA PRO A 48 -18.62 -10.07 -13.44
C PRO A 48 -19.24 -11.41 -13.03
N SER A 49 -20.08 -11.97 -13.88
CA SER A 49 -20.74 -13.28 -13.63
C SER A 49 -19.77 -14.46 -13.50
N THR A 50 -18.53 -14.26 -13.90
CA THR A 50 -17.44 -15.26 -13.79
C THR A 50 -16.84 -15.35 -12.39
N LEU A 51 -17.15 -14.41 -11.49
CA LEU A 51 -16.64 -14.38 -10.13
C LEU A 51 -17.73 -14.74 -9.12
N SER A 52 -17.33 -15.50 -8.08
CA SER A 52 -18.21 -15.86 -6.96
C SER A 52 -18.33 -14.69 -5.98
N PHE A 53 -19.54 -14.29 -5.68
CA PHE A 53 -19.82 -13.23 -4.70
C PHE A 53 -19.43 -13.65 -3.27
N ASP A 54 -19.60 -14.91 -2.94
CA ASP A 54 -19.24 -15.44 -1.62
C ASP A 54 -17.72 -15.48 -1.44
N ASP A 55 -16.96 -15.84 -2.48
CA ASP A 55 -15.50 -15.76 -2.47
C ASP A 55 -14.99 -14.33 -2.34
N PHE A 56 -15.67 -13.36 -2.96
CA PHE A 56 -15.37 -11.94 -2.80
C PHE A 56 -15.58 -11.50 -1.34
N LEU A 57 -16.70 -11.83 -0.72
CA LEU A 57 -16.96 -11.51 0.69
C LEU A 57 -15.95 -12.20 1.62
N ALA A 58 -15.64 -13.46 1.38
CA ALA A 58 -14.61 -14.18 2.13
C ALA A 58 -13.22 -13.54 1.97
N ALA A 59 -12.90 -13.04 0.77
CA ALA A 59 -11.66 -12.31 0.53
C ALA A 59 -11.62 -10.97 1.30
N CYS A 60 -12.73 -10.25 1.38
CA CYS A 60 -12.84 -9.00 2.14
C CYS A 60 -12.65 -9.20 3.65
N GLN A 61 -12.99 -10.37 4.19
CA GLN A 61 -12.83 -10.70 5.61
C GLN A 61 -11.41 -11.15 5.98
N ARG A 62 -10.57 -11.50 5.00
CA ARG A 62 -9.20 -11.90 5.25
C ARG A 62 -8.32 -10.67 5.50
N PRO A 63 -7.52 -10.62 6.59
CA PRO A 63 -6.55 -9.56 6.82
C PRO A 63 -5.63 -9.37 5.61
N LEU A 64 -5.27 -8.13 5.34
CA LEU A 64 -4.35 -7.83 4.26
C LEU A 64 -2.94 -8.31 4.64
N ARG A 65 -2.30 -9.08 3.76
CA ARG A 65 -0.88 -9.44 3.94
C ARG A 65 -0.03 -8.18 3.89
N ARG A 66 0.89 -8.06 4.84
CA ARG A 66 1.87 -6.97 4.83
C ARG A 66 2.85 -7.15 3.68
N SER A 67 3.28 -6.04 3.11
CA SER A 67 4.26 -6.06 2.03
C SER A 67 5.20 -4.86 2.11
N ILE A 68 6.38 -5.04 1.57
CA ILE A 68 7.42 -4.04 1.45
C ILE A 68 7.92 -3.98 0.02
N ARG A 69 8.49 -2.84 -0.34
CA ARG A 69 9.24 -2.66 -1.57
C ARG A 69 10.65 -2.20 -1.21
N VAL A 70 11.65 -2.94 -1.62
CA VAL A 70 13.07 -2.57 -1.49
C VAL A 70 13.34 -1.30 -2.28
N ASN A 71 14.07 -0.38 -1.68
CA ASN A 71 14.47 0.86 -2.33
C ASN A 71 15.79 0.65 -3.09
N THR A 72 15.69 0.35 -4.35
CA THR A 72 16.85 0.03 -5.21
C THR A 72 17.80 1.20 -5.45
N LEU A 73 17.42 2.44 -5.08
CA LEU A 73 18.33 3.58 -5.04
C LEU A 73 19.36 3.51 -3.91
N LYS A 74 19.11 2.71 -2.87
CA LYS A 74 19.96 2.61 -1.67
C LYS A 74 20.58 1.26 -1.45
N ILE A 75 19.95 0.20 -1.89
CA ILE A 75 20.42 -1.17 -1.69
C ILE A 75 19.89 -2.08 -2.80
N SER A 76 20.69 -3.00 -3.29
CA SER A 76 20.20 -4.02 -4.21
C SER A 76 19.24 -4.99 -3.51
N VAL A 77 18.36 -5.63 -4.26
CA VAL A 77 17.47 -6.65 -3.71
C VAL A 77 18.26 -7.79 -3.08
N ALA A 78 19.36 -8.22 -3.72
CA ALA A 78 20.22 -9.28 -3.22
C ALA A 78 20.87 -8.91 -1.87
N ASP A 79 21.43 -7.72 -1.77
CA ASP A 79 22.05 -7.24 -0.53
C ASP A 79 21.02 -7.03 0.58
N PHE A 80 19.80 -6.57 0.23
CA PHE A 80 18.72 -6.45 1.20
C PHE A 80 18.30 -7.80 1.78
N LEU A 81 18.19 -8.84 0.94
CA LEU A 81 17.87 -10.18 1.39
C LEU A 81 18.99 -10.76 2.29
N GLN A 82 20.27 -10.51 1.96
CA GLN A 82 21.38 -10.90 2.81
C GLN A 82 21.38 -10.15 4.16
N LEU A 83 21.15 -8.84 4.14
CA LEU A 83 21.07 -8.00 5.34
C LEU A 83 19.98 -8.48 6.30
N THR A 84 18.82 -8.86 5.76
CA THR A 84 17.64 -9.23 6.58
C THR A 84 17.56 -10.72 6.93
N ALA A 85 18.39 -11.56 6.32
CA ALA A 85 18.40 -13.00 6.60
C ALA A 85 18.55 -13.34 8.10
N PRO A 86 19.40 -12.65 8.91
CA PRO A 86 19.52 -12.94 10.34
C PRO A 86 18.31 -12.51 11.17
N TYR A 87 17.39 -11.71 10.62
CA TYR A 87 16.26 -11.14 11.38
C TYR A 87 15.06 -12.07 11.50
N GLY A 88 15.10 -13.25 10.86
CA GLY A 88 13.97 -14.16 10.81
C GLY A 88 12.76 -13.63 10.01
N TRP A 89 13.01 -12.72 9.07
CA TRP A 89 11.96 -12.24 8.17
C TRP A 89 11.71 -13.25 7.05
N THR A 90 10.45 -13.66 6.88
CA THR A 90 10.04 -14.46 5.73
C THR A 90 9.58 -13.52 4.63
N LEU A 91 10.35 -13.46 3.53
CA LEU A 91 10.10 -12.59 2.38
C LEU A 91 9.67 -13.44 1.18
N THR A 92 8.41 -13.27 0.74
CA THR A 92 7.84 -13.96 -0.43
C THR A 92 7.76 -12.95 -1.58
N PRO A 93 8.37 -13.21 -2.75
CA PRO A 93 8.34 -12.28 -3.89
C PRO A 93 6.92 -11.95 -4.37
N ILE A 94 6.71 -10.70 -4.80
CA ILE A 94 5.48 -10.25 -5.44
C ILE A 94 5.64 -10.39 -6.95
N PRO A 95 4.80 -11.18 -7.65
CA PRO A 95 5.01 -11.55 -9.06
C PRO A 95 5.09 -10.37 -10.05
N TRP A 96 4.49 -9.22 -9.73
CA TRP A 96 4.45 -8.04 -10.59
C TRP A 96 5.41 -6.92 -10.19
N CYS A 97 6.26 -7.16 -9.19
CA CYS A 97 7.21 -6.16 -8.69
C CYS A 97 8.46 -6.86 -8.17
N GLU A 98 9.54 -6.84 -8.94
CA GLU A 98 10.79 -7.56 -8.62
C GLU A 98 11.41 -7.13 -7.29
N GLU A 99 11.25 -5.86 -6.91
CA GLU A 99 11.69 -5.28 -5.64
C GLU A 99 10.64 -5.43 -4.52
N GLY A 100 9.47 -6.05 -4.81
CA GLY A 100 8.35 -6.20 -3.89
C GLY A 100 8.31 -7.56 -3.20
N PHE A 101 8.01 -7.55 -1.89
CA PHE A 101 7.89 -8.78 -1.10
C PHE A 101 6.71 -8.70 -0.14
N TRP A 102 5.95 -9.79 -0.01
CA TRP A 102 5.17 -10.00 1.20
C TRP A 102 6.10 -10.35 2.34
N ILE A 103 5.81 -9.84 3.54
CA ILE A 103 6.66 -10.01 4.72
C ILE A 103 5.87 -10.62 5.88
N GLU A 104 6.45 -11.63 6.52
CA GLU A 104 5.96 -12.23 7.75
C GLU A 104 7.09 -12.19 8.80
N ARG A 105 6.74 -11.86 10.05
CA ARG A 105 7.69 -11.64 11.16
C ARG A 105 7.06 -12.07 12.48
N ASP A 106 7.83 -12.73 13.33
CA ASP A 106 7.37 -13.20 14.64
C ASP A 106 7.37 -12.10 15.73
N ASN A 107 8.11 -11.00 15.52
CA ASN A 107 8.35 -9.96 16.53
C ASN A 107 7.66 -8.62 16.22
N GLU A 108 6.57 -8.64 15.46
CA GLU A 108 5.91 -7.41 14.99
C GLU A 108 5.40 -6.53 16.14
N ASP A 109 4.89 -7.15 17.22
CA ASP A 109 4.37 -6.42 18.39
C ASP A 109 5.51 -5.77 19.20
N ALA A 110 6.69 -6.42 19.25
CA ALA A 110 7.84 -5.90 19.98
C ALA A 110 8.58 -4.81 19.21
N LEU A 111 8.68 -4.93 17.89
CA LEU A 111 9.33 -3.95 17.01
C LEU A 111 8.50 -3.77 15.73
N PRO A 112 7.60 -2.80 15.68
CA PRO A 112 6.84 -2.49 14.47
C PRO A 112 7.74 -2.26 13.26
N LEU A 113 7.33 -2.77 12.10
CA LEU A 113 8.11 -2.70 10.86
C LEU A 113 8.54 -1.27 10.50
N GLY A 114 7.68 -0.28 10.75
CA GLY A 114 7.98 1.14 10.55
C GLY A 114 9.01 1.74 11.51
N SER A 115 9.39 1.01 12.57
CA SER A 115 10.38 1.43 13.57
C SER A 115 11.74 0.76 13.39
N THR A 116 11.89 -0.11 12.39
CA THR A 116 13.16 -0.76 12.10
C THR A 116 14.18 0.22 11.53
N ALA A 117 15.46 0.00 11.79
CA ALA A 117 16.55 0.84 11.29
C ALA A 117 16.54 0.91 9.75
N GLU A 118 16.25 -0.21 9.10
CA GLU A 118 16.16 -0.35 7.65
C GLU A 118 15.05 0.51 7.05
N HIS A 119 13.88 0.56 7.72
CA HIS A 119 12.79 1.44 7.30
C HIS A 119 13.13 2.91 7.51
N LEU A 120 13.66 3.26 8.69
CA LEU A 120 14.04 4.64 9.03
C LEU A 120 15.17 5.15 8.12
N SER A 121 16.09 4.29 7.73
CA SER A 121 17.16 4.61 6.75
C SER A 121 16.64 4.67 5.31
N GLY A 122 15.40 4.27 5.05
CA GLY A 122 14.79 4.28 3.72
C GLY A 122 15.27 3.16 2.80
N LEU A 123 15.77 2.04 3.33
CA LEU A 123 16.17 0.86 2.54
C LEU A 123 14.94 0.15 1.93
N PHE A 124 13.77 0.34 2.51
CA PHE A 124 12.51 -0.14 1.95
C PHE A 124 11.35 0.82 2.27
N TYR A 125 10.27 0.65 1.50
CA TYR A 125 8.99 1.32 1.72
C TYR A 125 7.93 0.28 2.11
N ILE A 126 7.12 0.56 3.15
CA ILE A 126 5.96 -0.28 3.49
C ILE A 126 4.85 0.07 2.51
N GLN A 127 4.61 -0.79 1.54
CA GLN A 127 3.66 -0.56 0.46
C GLN A 127 2.82 -1.79 0.23
N GLU A 128 1.51 -1.60 0.05
CA GLU A 128 0.62 -2.69 -0.32
C GLU A 128 0.98 -3.26 -1.69
N ALA A 129 0.94 -4.59 -1.83
CA ALA A 129 1.32 -5.27 -3.06
C ALA A 129 0.52 -4.78 -4.29
N SER A 130 -0.80 -4.61 -4.15
CA SER A 130 -1.65 -4.07 -5.22
C SER A 130 -1.28 -2.62 -5.61
N SER A 131 -0.81 -1.82 -4.64
CA SER A 131 -0.37 -0.44 -4.88
C SER A 131 0.94 -0.34 -5.67
N MET A 132 1.70 -1.44 -5.80
CA MET A 132 2.92 -1.49 -6.64
C MET A 132 2.59 -1.70 -8.12
N LEU A 133 1.44 -2.31 -8.42
CA LEU A 133 1.04 -2.69 -9.79
C LEU A 133 0.92 -1.50 -10.76
N PRO A 134 0.32 -0.34 -10.42
CA PRO A 134 0.21 0.78 -11.36
C PRO A 134 1.57 1.28 -11.87
N VAL A 135 2.58 1.33 -11.01
CA VAL A 135 3.94 1.72 -11.42
C VAL A 135 4.61 0.61 -12.24
N ALA A 136 4.43 -0.66 -11.85
CA ALA A 136 4.93 -1.77 -12.66
C ALA A 136 4.35 -1.75 -14.08
N ALA A 137 3.05 -1.43 -14.22
CA ALA A 137 2.40 -1.28 -15.53
C ALA A 137 2.92 -0.06 -16.33
N LEU A 138 3.24 1.04 -15.64
CA LEU A 138 3.78 2.25 -16.27
C LEU A 138 5.13 1.99 -16.97
N PHE A 139 5.95 1.09 -16.41
CA PHE A 139 7.26 0.72 -16.91
C PHE A 139 7.27 -0.65 -17.63
N ALA A 140 6.10 -1.21 -17.93
CA ALA A 140 6.02 -2.44 -18.74
C ALA A 140 6.50 -2.22 -20.17
N ASP A 141 6.78 -3.33 -20.86
CA ASP A 141 7.14 -3.33 -22.27
C ASP A 141 8.36 -2.47 -22.66
N GLY A 142 9.28 -2.26 -21.69
CA GLY A 142 10.50 -1.47 -21.91
C GLY A 142 10.28 0.04 -21.96
N ASN A 143 9.12 0.50 -21.52
CA ASN A 143 8.81 1.92 -21.43
C ASN A 143 9.75 2.61 -20.43
N ALA A 144 10.37 3.72 -20.81
CA ALA A 144 11.32 4.48 -19.99
C ALA A 144 10.98 5.98 -20.02
N PRO A 145 9.85 6.38 -19.41
CA PRO A 145 9.44 7.78 -19.38
C PRO A 145 10.48 8.63 -18.64
N GLN A 146 10.81 9.79 -19.19
CA GLN A 146 11.76 10.74 -18.60
C GLN A 146 11.08 11.85 -17.82
N ARG A 147 9.83 12.15 -18.12
CA ARG A 147 9.02 13.16 -17.43
C ARG A 147 7.72 12.53 -17.00
N VAL A 148 7.58 12.32 -15.69
CA VAL A 148 6.41 11.66 -15.11
C VAL A 148 5.68 12.62 -14.18
N MET A 149 4.34 12.61 -14.24
CA MET A 149 3.51 13.31 -13.27
C MET A 149 2.78 12.31 -12.38
N ASP A 150 2.87 12.51 -11.06
CA ASP A 150 2.03 11.85 -10.05
C ASP A 150 1.03 12.88 -9.49
N VAL A 151 -0.23 12.78 -9.93
CA VAL A 151 -1.24 13.84 -9.72
C VAL A 151 -1.76 13.88 -8.28
N ALA A 152 -1.74 12.75 -7.56
CA ALA A 152 -2.22 12.60 -6.17
C ALA A 152 -1.21 11.79 -5.35
N ALA A 153 -0.02 12.35 -5.20
CA ALA A 153 1.21 11.63 -4.86
C ALA A 153 1.30 11.13 -3.41
N ALA A 154 0.68 11.82 -2.43
CA ALA A 154 0.84 11.45 -1.03
C ALA A 154 0.18 10.10 -0.69
N PRO A 155 0.85 9.28 0.13
CA PRO A 155 2.02 9.57 0.96
C PRO A 155 3.39 9.40 0.28
N GLY A 156 3.47 9.11 -1.02
CA GLY A 156 4.71 9.01 -1.79
C GLY A 156 5.13 7.59 -2.17
N SER A 157 4.29 6.59 -1.93
CA SER A 157 4.61 5.19 -2.24
C SER A 157 4.85 4.97 -3.72
N LYS A 158 3.99 5.52 -4.59
CA LYS A 158 4.11 5.41 -6.04
C LYS A 158 5.16 6.36 -6.59
N THR A 159 5.23 7.59 -6.11
CA THR A 159 6.27 8.57 -6.46
C THR A 159 7.68 8.01 -6.22
N THR A 160 7.93 7.42 -5.04
CA THR A 160 9.23 6.83 -4.72
C THR A 160 9.53 5.57 -5.53
N GLN A 161 8.49 4.83 -5.94
CA GLN A 161 8.63 3.68 -6.84
C GLN A 161 9.00 4.12 -8.25
N ILE A 162 8.33 5.16 -8.77
CA ILE A 162 8.65 5.77 -10.07
C ILE A 162 10.11 6.23 -10.09
N SER A 163 10.53 6.99 -9.08
CA SER A 163 11.91 7.48 -8.99
C SER A 163 12.94 6.35 -8.93
N ALA A 164 12.65 5.28 -8.20
CA ALA A 164 13.52 4.11 -8.16
C ALA A 164 13.63 3.41 -9.53
N ARG A 165 12.53 3.29 -10.26
CA ARG A 165 12.52 2.77 -11.64
C ARG A 165 13.24 3.68 -12.63
N MET A 166 13.23 4.98 -12.40
CA MET A 166 13.97 5.99 -13.16
C MET A 166 15.42 6.16 -12.70
N ASN A 167 15.85 5.43 -11.67
CA ASN A 167 17.19 5.55 -11.09
C ASN A 167 17.58 6.98 -10.68
N ASN A 168 16.62 7.77 -10.17
CA ASN A 168 16.77 9.21 -9.89
C ASN A 168 17.12 10.06 -11.14
N GLU A 169 16.92 9.53 -12.33
CA GLU A 169 17.09 10.27 -13.60
C GLU A 169 15.77 10.88 -14.07
N GLY A 170 15.84 11.79 -15.07
CA GLY A 170 14.66 12.49 -15.56
C GLY A 170 14.03 13.43 -14.55
N ALA A 171 12.70 13.62 -14.60
CA ALA A 171 11.97 14.52 -13.72
C ALA A 171 10.60 13.97 -13.34
N ILE A 172 10.23 14.08 -12.08
CA ILE A 172 8.90 13.75 -11.56
C ILE A 172 8.25 15.01 -11.01
N LEU A 173 7.04 15.33 -11.45
CA LEU A 173 6.18 16.31 -10.81
C LEU A 173 5.21 15.56 -9.88
N ALA A 174 5.41 15.67 -8.59
CA ALA A 174 4.56 15.05 -7.58
C ALA A 174 3.64 16.08 -6.93
N ASN A 175 2.34 15.97 -7.20
CA ASN A 175 1.33 16.89 -6.70
C ASN A 175 0.50 16.27 -5.59
N GLU A 176 0.12 17.08 -4.60
CA GLU A 176 -0.84 16.68 -3.56
C GLU A 176 -1.70 17.87 -3.15
N PHE A 177 -3.01 17.68 -3.17
CA PHE A 177 -3.98 18.73 -2.83
C PHE A 177 -4.03 19.09 -1.33
N SER A 178 -3.72 18.13 -0.45
CA SER A 178 -3.78 18.32 1.00
C SER A 178 -2.45 18.81 1.55
N ALA A 179 -2.39 20.02 2.14
CA ALA A 179 -1.20 20.58 2.74
C ALA A 179 -0.59 19.70 3.86
N SER A 180 -1.42 19.02 4.65
CA SER A 180 -0.94 18.09 5.68
C SER A 180 -0.30 16.84 5.05
N ARG A 181 -0.82 16.34 3.94
CA ARG A 181 -0.28 15.18 3.24
C ARG A 181 0.99 15.50 2.45
N VAL A 182 1.16 16.74 1.95
CA VAL A 182 2.42 17.18 1.33
C VAL A 182 3.60 17.01 2.29
N LYS A 183 3.42 17.28 3.58
CA LYS A 183 4.47 17.08 4.60
C LYS A 183 4.89 15.63 4.71
N VAL A 184 3.93 14.70 4.67
CA VAL A 184 4.21 13.26 4.69
C VAL A 184 4.91 12.82 3.41
N LEU A 185 4.47 13.31 2.26
CA LEU A 185 5.10 13.07 0.97
C LEU A 185 6.57 13.53 0.99
N HIS A 186 6.84 14.77 1.43
CA HIS A 186 8.18 15.32 1.54
C HIS A 186 9.08 14.45 2.46
N ALA A 187 8.58 14.06 3.63
CA ALA A 187 9.33 13.21 4.56
C ALA A 187 9.71 11.87 3.94
N ASN A 188 8.80 11.22 3.21
CA ASN A 188 9.07 9.96 2.53
C ASN A 188 10.04 10.10 1.36
N ILE A 189 9.95 11.18 0.58
CA ILE A 189 10.90 11.51 -0.49
C ILE A 189 12.30 11.66 0.10
N SER A 190 12.45 12.47 1.15
CA SER A 190 13.74 12.69 1.82
C SER A 190 14.28 11.39 2.41
N ARG A 191 13.45 10.61 3.12
CA ARG A 191 13.84 9.34 3.72
C ARG A 191 14.32 8.33 2.67
N CYS A 192 13.66 8.27 1.52
CA CYS A 192 14.03 7.35 0.44
C CYS A 192 15.20 7.84 -0.43
N GLY A 193 15.66 9.08 -0.27
CA GLY A 193 16.78 9.62 -1.06
C GLY A 193 16.40 9.96 -2.50
N ILE A 194 15.17 10.43 -2.71
CA ILE A 194 14.68 10.83 -4.02
C ILE A 194 15.19 12.23 -4.35
N SER A 195 15.81 12.40 -5.51
CA SER A 195 16.41 13.66 -5.95
C SER A 195 15.82 14.26 -7.22
N ASN A 196 15.08 13.48 -8.01
CA ASN A 196 14.52 13.90 -9.30
C ASN A 196 13.06 14.36 -9.24
N VAL A 197 12.58 14.82 -8.07
CA VAL A 197 11.18 15.20 -7.86
C VAL A 197 11.00 16.67 -7.54
N ALA A 198 10.01 17.31 -8.18
CA ALA A 198 9.46 18.59 -7.82
C ALA A 198 8.11 18.40 -7.13
N LEU A 199 7.95 18.97 -5.93
CA LEU A 199 6.69 18.91 -5.18
C LEU A 199 5.81 20.10 -5.50
N THR A 200 4.53 19.84 -5.72
CA THR A 200 3.51 20.88 -5.91
C THR A 200 2.32 20.65 -4.99
N HIS A 201 1.62 21.76 -4.68
CA HIS A 201 0.44 21.75 -3.84
C HIS A 201 -0.70 22.48 -4.55
N PHE A 202 -1.33 21.80 -5.51
CA PHE A 202 -2.41 22.36 -6.30
C PHE A 202 -3.57 21.37 -6.44
N ASP A 203 -4.71 21.87 -6.86
CA ASP A 203 -5.78 21.04 -7.37
C ASP A 203 -5.30 20.36 -8.67
N GLY A 204 -5.31 19.02 -8.72
CA GLY A 204 -4.84 18.26 -9.89
C GLY A 204 -5.52 18.63 -11.21
N ARG A 205 -6.71 19.23 -11.14
CA ARG A 205 -7.48 19.66 -12.33
C ARG A 205 -6.83 20.81 -13.12
N VAL A 206 -5.92 21.58 -12.49
CA VAL A 206 -5.30 22.72 -13.16
C VAL A 206 -4.22 22.32 -14.17
N PHE A 207 -3.62 21.16 -14.01
CA PHE A 207 -2.44 20.77 -14.79
C PHE A 207 -2.75 20.56 -16.28
N GLY A 208 -3.95 20.07 -16.64
CA GLY A 208 -4.32 19.88 -18.04
C GLY A 208 -4.27 21.15 -18.90
N ALA A 209 -4.56 22.30 -18.30
CA ALA A 209 -4.49 23.57 -18.99
C ALA A 209 -3.14 24.28 -18.79
N ALA A 210 -2.50 24.08 -17.62
CA ALA A 210 -1.28 24.80 -17.26
C ALA A 210 -0.01 24.20 -17.92
N VAL A 211 0.03 22.88 -18.09
CA VAL A 211 1.21 22.16 -18.61
C VAL A 211 0.82 21.09 -19.64
N PRO A 212 0.17 21.47 -20.75
CA PRO A 212 -0.24 20.52 -21.77
C PRO A 212 0.99 19.83 -22.38
N GLU A 213 0.88 18.53 -22.66
CA GLU A 213 1.89 17.72 -23.38
C GLU A 213 3.32 17.75 -22.80
N MET A 214 3.45 18.05 -21.49
CA MET A 214 4.77 18.13 -20.86
C MET A 214 5.29 16.82 -20.32
N PHE A 215 4.45 15.78 -20.19
CA PHE A 215 4.80 14.53 -19.55
C PHE A 215 4.73 13.35 -20.51
N ASP A 216 5.69 12.45 -20.39
CA ASP A 216 5.72 11.20 -21.15
C ASP A 216 4.78 10.15 -20.51
N ALA A 217 4.51 10.28 -19.21
CA ALA A 217 3.57 9.45 -18.48
C ALA A 217 2.92 10.19 -17.31
N ILE A 218 1.66 9.85 -17.03
CA ILE A 218 0.91 10.42 -15.92
C ILE A 218 0.30 9.30 -15.07
N LEU A 219 0.57 9.33 -13.78
CA LEU A 219 -0.07 8.49 -12.79
C LEU A 219 -1.18 9.27 -12.09
N LEU A 220 -2.41 8.76 -12.17
CA LEU A 220 -3.55 9.30 -11.45
C LEU A 220 -4.15 8.23 -10.54
N ASP A 221 -3.70 8.21 -9.28
CA ASP A 221 -4.31 7.44 -8.20
C ASP A 221 -5.23 8.35 -7.38
N ALA A 222 -6.37 8.69 -7.98
CA ALA A 222 -7.27 9.69 -7.41
C ALA A 222 -7.88 9.21 -6.09
N PRO A 223 -8.14 10.13 -5.14
CA PRO A 223 -8.87 9.82 -3.92
C PRO A 223 -10.21 9.18 -4.24
N CYS A 224 -10.47 8.02 -3.68
CA CYS A 224 -11.73 7.28 -3.81
C CYS A 224 -12.53 7.30 -2.50
N SER A 225 -13.75 6.74 -2.53
CA SER A 225 -14.62 6.61 -1.35
C SER A 225 -14.05 5.68 -0.26
N GLY A 226 -13.09 4.82 -0.60
CA GLY A 226 -12.39 3.97 0.36
C GLY A 226 -13.06 2.62 0.62
N GLU A 227 -13.99 2.18 -0.22
CA GLU A 227 -14.60 0.85 -0.11
C GLU A 227 -13.56 -0.28 -0.14
N GLY A 228 -12.48 -0.09 -0.89
CA GLY A 228 -11.41 -1.09 -1.03
C GLY A 228 -10.52 -1.28 0.20
N VAL A 229 -10.65 -0.44 1.24
CA VAL A 229 -9.78 -0.53 2.43
C VAL A 229 -10.32 -1.44 3.54
N VAL A 230 -11.43 -2.15 3.32
CA VAL A 230 -12.08 -3.04 4.31
C VAL A 230 -11.15 -4.06 4.93
N ARG A 231 -10.16 -4.53 4.20
CA ARG A 231 -9.14 -5.47 4.68
C ARG A 231 -8.10 -4.84 5.62
N LYS A 232 -8.01 -3.50 5.66
CA LYS A 232 -7.14 -2.72 6.55
C LYS A 232 -7.92 -2.15 7.73
N ASP A 233 -9.15 -1.70 7.47
CA ASP A 233 -10.05 -1.08 8.45
C ASP A 233 -11.43 -1.74 8.33
N PRO A 234 -11.77 -2.71 9.21
CA PRO A 234 -13.07 -3.40 9.19
C PRO A 234 -14.27 -2.46 9.29
N ASP A 235 -14.07 -1.27 9.87
CA ASP A 235 -15.11 -0.25 10.05
C ASP A 235 -15.19 0.76 8.89
N ALA A 236 -14.38 0.59 7.85
CA ALA A 236 -14.35 1.52 6.72
C ALA A 236 -15.73 1.75 6.10
N LEU A 237 -16.49 0.69 5.89
CA LEU A 237 -17.84 0.78 5.31
C LEU A 237 -18.87 1.44 6.22
N LYS A 238 -18.75 1.31 7.56
CA LYS A 238 -19.59 2.03 8.53
C LYS A 238 -19.39 3.53 8.39
N LYS A 239 -18.14 3.97 8.29
CA LYS A 239 -17.76 5.39 8.10
C LYS A 239 -18.28 5.96 6.78
N LEU A 240 -18.35 5.15 5.73
CA LEU A 240 -18.90 5.54 4.42
C LEU A 240 -20.41 5.79 4.47
N VAL A 241 -21.18 4.94 5.12
CA VAL A 241 -22.62 5.13 5.31
C VAL A 241 -22.89 6.45 6.02
N THR A 242 -22.18 6.72 7.10
CA THR A 242 -22.32 7.97 7.87
C THR A 242 -21.96 9.21 7.03
N ARG A 243 -20.92 9.15 6.18
CA ARG A 243 -20.54 10.23 5.28
C ARG A 243 -21.58 10.51 4.20
N LYS A 244 -22.18 9.47 3.61
CA LYS A 244 -23.27 9.62 2.63
C LYS A 244 -24.53 10.27 3.27
N GLN A 245 -24.83 9.91 4.49
CA GLN A 245 -25.97 10.49 5.25
C GLN A 245 -25.74 11.96 5.63
N SER A 246 -24.50 12.38 5.88
CA SER A 246 -24.15 13.77 6.21
C SER A 246 -24.07 14.71 5.00
N GLY A 247 -24.45 14.28 3.80
CA GLY A 247 -24.50 15.12 2.60
C GLY A 247 -23.14 15.49 2.01
N ASN A 248 -22.06 14.95 2.53
CA ASN A 248 -20.72 15.19 2.02
C ASN A 248 -20.52 14.39 0.71
N ARG A 249 -20.98 14.96 -0.41
CA ARG A 249 -20.73 14.41 -1.75
C ARG A 249 -19.22 14.28 -1.96
N SER A 250 -18.73 13.06 -2.09
CA SER A 250 -17.36 12.80 -2.47
C SER A 250 -17.02 13.50 -3.79
N TYR A 251 -15.91 14.20 -3.82
CA TYR A 251 -15.36 14.93 -5.00
C TYR A 251 -15.02 14.02 -6.19
N THR A 252 -15.34 12.74 -6.14
CA THR A 252 -14.87 11.69 -7.03
C THR A 252 -15.49 11.68 -8.43
N THR A 253 -16.73 12.14 -8.61
CA THR A 253 -17.39 12.06 -9.93
C THR A 253 -17.03 13.19 -10.89
N GLY A 254 -16.54 14.32 -10.41
CA GLY A 254 -16.15 15.47 -11.23
C GLY A 254 -14.71 15.41 -11.75
N ALA A 255 -13.81 14.80 -10.98
CA ALA A 255 -12.37 14.74 -11.31
C ALA A 255 -12.06 13.78 -12.47
N TYR A 256 -12.85 12.69 -12.61
CA TYR A 256 -12.60 11.68 -13.65
C TYR A 256 -12.95 12.14 -15.08
N ARG A 257 -13.84 13.11 -15.27
CA ARG A 257 -14.24 13.60 -16.60
C ARG A 257 -13.37 14.68 -17.18
N GLN A 258 -12.50 15.30 -16.40
CA GLN A 258 -11.56 16.32 -16.88
C GLN A 258 -10.12 15.80 -16.98
N ARG A 259 -9.91 14.83 -17.86
CA ARG A 259 -8.82 14.76 -18.87
C ARG A 259 -7.46 14.27 -18.46
N LEU A 260 -7.30 13.39 -19.12
CA LEU A 260 -6.26 12.78 -19.98
C LEU A 260 -5.68 13.68 -21.14
N SER A 261 -6.01 14.94 -21.21
CA SER A 261 -5.52 15.85 -22.25
C SER A 261 -4.10 16.39 -22.03
N CYS A 262 -3.39 15.87 -21.01
CA CYS A 262 -1.99 16.20 -20.78
C CYS A 262 -1.04 15.11 -21.28
N ILE A 263 -1.55 14.06 -21.90
CA ILE A 263 -0.74 12.96 -22.47
C ILE A 263 -0.55 13.28 -23.94
N THR A 264 0.68 13.25 -24.42
CA THR A 264 0.99 13.27 -25.86
C THR A 264 0.31 12.08 -26.53
N SER A 265 -0.42 12.36 -27.58
CA SER A 265 -0.93 11.34 -28.51
C SER A 265 0.19 10.61 -29.23
#